data_1ddbaf604eb3fed12f7329994bdcecbc
#
_entry.id   1ddbaf604eb3fed12f7329994bdcecbc
#
_cell.length_a   1.000
_cell.length_b   1.000
_cell.length_c   1.000
_cell.angle_alpha   90.00
_cell.angle_beta   90.00
_cell.angle_gamma   90.00
#
_symmetry.space_group_name_H-M   'P 1'
#
loop_
_entity.id
_entity.type
_entity.pdbx_description
1 polymer ?
#
loop_
_entity_poly.entity_id
_entity_poly.type
_entity_poly.pdbx_seq_one_letter_code
_entity_poly.pdbx_strand_id
1 'polypeptide(L)'
;MKQIIIATDGSPSATEAVDVGLELAKEQRADVTFVHVTVADDYAVSRLGPGHPIPHHEPIDESETALAAAEEAAKEAGVPYTLERISGEVVDTIVAVADAKAADLIVVGSRGLGPVRATLLGSVSRGVLGDAGRPVLIVKATRVPVPA
;
A
#
# COMPACT_ATOMS: atom_id res chain seq x y z
N MET A 1 20.19 -6.80 2.13
CA MET A 1 18.77 -6.62 1.75
C MET A 1 18.73 -6.23 0.29
N LYS A 2 18.00 -6.96 -0.54
CA LYS A 2 18.00 -6.76 -1.99
C LYS A 2 16.63 -6.37 -2.57
N GLN A 3 15.55 -6.78 -1.93
CA GLN A 3 14.19 -6.54 -2.39
C GLN A 3 13.30 -6.10 -1.24
N ILE A 4 12.67 -4.95 -1.40
CA ILE A 4 11.73 -4.39 -0.43
C ILE A 4 10.37 -4.24 -1.12
N ILE A 5 9.32 -4.74 -0.47
CA ILE A 5 7.94 -4.51 -0.88
C ILE A 5 7.38 -3.34 -0.08
N ILE A 6 6.80 -2.37 -0.74
CA ILE A 6 6.11 -1.24 -0.11
C ILE A 6 4.67 -1.24 -0.58
N ALA A 7 3.74 -1.48 0.33
CA ALA A 7 2.31 -1.40 0.04
C ALA A 7 1.82 0.04 0.23
N THR A 8 1.05 0.53 -0.72
CA THR A 8 0.49 1.88 -0.66
C THR A 8 -0.95 1.94 -1.13
N ASP A 9 -1.77 2.66 -0.40
CA ASP A 9 -3.15 3.01 -0.76
C ASP A 9 -3.34 4.52 -0.92
N GLY A 10 -2.24 5.30 -0.89
CA GLY A 10 -2.26 6.75 -0.97
C GLY A 10 -2.61 7.45 0.35
N SER A 11 -2.89 6.72 1.43
CA SER A 11 -3.13 7.31 2.75
C SER A 11 -1.89 8.03 3.29
N PRO A 12 -2.04 8.96 4.26
CA PRO A 12 -0.89 9.65 4.86
C PRO A 12 0.15 8.69 5.46
N SER A 13 -0.29 7.64 6.13
CA SER A 13 0.58 6.63 6.72
C SER A 13 1.30 5.80 5.64
N ALA A 14 0.62 5.48 4.52
CA ALA A 14 1.24 4.81 3.39
C ALA A 14 2.25 5.71 2.66
N THR A 15 1.97 7.00 2.56
CA THR A 15 2.92 7.96 1.98
C THR A 15 4.20 8.04 2.80
N GLU A 16 4.11 8.06 4.12
CA GLU A 16 5.30 7.99 4.98
C GLU A 16 6.01 6.63 4.88
N ALA A 17 5.26 5.55 4.72
CA ALA A 17 5.84 4.23 4.47
C ALA A 17 6.65 4.21 3.16
N VAL A 18 6.17 4.88 2.12
CA VAL A 18 6.91 5.05 0.87
C VAL A 18 8.23 5.79 1.12
N ASP A 19 8.19 6.90 1.82
CA ASP A 19 9.39 7.70 2.09
C ASP A 19 10.42 6.94 2.93
N VAL A 20 10.00 6.31 4.01
CA VAL A 20 10.88 5.52 4.88
C VAL A 20 11.43 4.30 4.14
N GLY A 21 10.58 3.60 3.38
CA GLY A 21 10.99 2.44 2.60
C GLY A 21 12.01 2.79 1.51
N LEU A 22 11.84 3.92 0.84
CA LEU A 22 12.78 4.41 -0.17
C LEU A 22 14.12 4.83 0.44
N GLU A 23 14.10 5.49 1.58
CA GLU A 23 15.33 5.85 2.30
C GLU A 23 16.12 4.60 2.67
N LEU A 24 15.46 3.60 3.20
CA LEU A 24 16.06 2.32 3.54
C LEU A 24 16.59 1.59 2.29
N ALA A 25 15.81 1.57 1.20
CA ALA A 25 16.22 0.95 -0.05
C ALA A 25 17.47 1.62 -0.62
N LYS A 26 17.56 2.93 -0.54
CA LYS A 26 18.73 3.69 -0.97
C LYS A 26 19.98 3.32 -0.17
N GLU A 27 19.85 3.26 1.15
CA GLU A 27 20.96 2.88 2.04
C GLU A 27 21.42 1.43 1.80
N GLN A 28 20.47 0.54 1.57
CA GLN A 28 20.74 -0.89 1.36
C GLN A 28 21.05 -1.25 -0.10
N ARG A 29 20.93 -0.31 -1.02
CA ARG A 29 20.99 -0.55 -2.48
C ARG A 29 20.05 -1.66 -2.93
N ALA A 30 18.82 -1.62 -2.40
CA ALA A 30 17.77 -2.58 -2.70
C ALA A 30 16.85 -2.07 -3.80
N ASP A 31 16.24 -3.02 -4.52
CA ASP A 31 15.14 -2.73 -5.43
C ASP A 31 13.82 -2.66 -4.65
N VAL A 32 12.91 -1.83 -5.10
CA VAL A 32 11.60 -1.66 -4.48
C VAL A 32 10.50 -2.12 -5.43
N THR A 33 9.53 -2.85 -4.91
CA THR A 33 8.27 -3.10 -5.58
C THR A 33 7.16 -2.42 -4.80
N PHE A 34 6.49 -1.47 -5.43
CA PHE A 34 5.28 -0.87 -4.88
C PHE A 34 4.07 -1.72 -5.23
N VAL A 35 3.22 -1.98 -4.26
CA VAL A 35 2.01 -2.78 -4.43
C VAL A 35 0.80 -1.95 -4.04
N HIS A 36 -0.15 -1.82 -4.95
CA HIS A 36 -1.49 -1.33 -4.68
C HIS A 36 -2.48 -2.44 -4.95
N VAL A 37 -3.28 -2.79 -3.96
CA VAL A 37 -4.32 -3.81 -4.07
C VAL A 37 -5.67 -3.15 -4.24
N THR A 38 -6.33 -3.44 -5.36
CA THR A 38 -7.72 -3.02 -5.58
C THR A 38 -8.65 -4.12 -5.10
N VAL A 39 -9.59 -3.75 -4.24
CA VAL A 39 -10.65 -4.68 -3.83
C VAL A 39 -11.71 -4.67 -4.93
N ALA A 40 -12.01 -5.84 -5.49
CA ALA A 40 -13.10 -5.97 -6.45
C ALA A 40 -14.40 -5.60 -5.74
N ASP A 41 -15.09 -4.58 -6.27
CA ASP A 41 -16.33 -4.08 -5.67
C ASP A 41 -17.51 -4.97 -6.05
N ASP A 42 -17.47 -6.23 -5.63
CA ASP A 42 -18.60 -7.16 -5.77
C ASP A 42 -19.86 -6.66 -5.06
N TYR A 43 -19.70 -5.69 -4.15
CA TYR A 43 -20.81 -5.11 -3.40
C TYR A 43 -21.66 -4.15 -4.22
N ALA A 44 -21.08 -3.45 -5.18
CA ALA A 44 -21.84 -2.52 -6.02
C ALA A 44 -22.82 -3.25 -6.95
N VAL A 45 -22.43 -4.41 -7.43
CA VAL A 45 -23.28 -5.24 -8.32
C VAL A 45 -24.43 -5.88 -7.55
N SER A 46 -24.22 -6.25 -6.29
CA SER A 46 -25.25 -6.89 -5.47
C SER A 46 -26.36 -5.96 -4.99
N ARG A 47 -26.10 -4.66 -4.86
CA ARG A 47 -27.07 -3.70 -4.33
C ARG A 47 -28.06 -3.17 -5.35
N LEU A 48 -27.72 -3.23 -6.64
CA LEU A 48 -28.53 -2.61 -7.69
C LEU A 48 -29.45 -3.59 -8.43
N GLY A 49 -29.32 -4.90 -8.21
CA GLY A 49 -30.12 -5.92 -8.88
C GLY A 49 -29.86 -5.99 -10.40
N PRO A 50 -30.29 -7.08 -11.07
CA PRO A 50 -30.09 -7.23 -12.51
C PRO A 50 -30.90 -6.19 -13.27
N GLY A 51 -30.25 -5.44 -14.16
CA GLY A 51 -30.90 -4.53 -15.10
C GLY A 51 -30.80 -3.04 -14.78
N HIS A 52 -30.08 -2.64 -13.73
CA HIS A 52 -29.78 -1.23 -13.50
C HIS A 52 -28.49 -0.84 -14.25
N PRO A 53 -28.50 0.26 -15.02
CA PRO A 53 -27.27 0.78 -15.59
C PRO A 53 -26.36 1.18 -14.44
N ILE A 54 -25.19 0.58 -14.40
CA ILE A 54 -24.11 1.00 -13.51
C ILE A 54 -23.75 2.41 -13.94
N PRO A 55 -23.87 3.42 -13.06
CA PRO A 55 -23.35 4.72 -13.41
C PRO A 55 -21.86 4.55 -13.71
N HIS A 56 -21.46 4.75 -14.95
CA HIS A 56 -20.06 4.89 -15.31
C HIS A 56 -19.52 6.21 -14.76
N HIS A 57 -19.48 6.33 -13.45
CA HIS A 57 -18.46 7.12 -12.84
C HIS A 57 -17.25 6.20 -12.84
N GLU A 58 -16.35 6.45 -13.77
CA GLU A 58 -15.00 5.96 -13.56
C GLU A 58 -14.53 6.63 -12.28
N PRO A 59 -14.41 5.90 -11.17
CA PRO A 59 -13.82 6.48 -9.99
C PRO A 59 -12.45 6.94 -10.42
N ILE A 60 -12.08 8.16 -10.04
CA ILE A 60 -10.68 8.58 -10.06
C ILE A 60 -9.94 7.39 -9.45
N ASP A 61 -9.17 6.71 -10.26
CA ASP A 61 -8.54 5.48 -9.84
C ASP A 61 -7.53 5.81 -8.76
N GLU A 62 -7.94 5.66 -7.51
CA GLU A 62 -7.08 5.90 -6.35
C GLU A 62 -5.77 5.12 -6.47
N SER A 63 -5.82 4.00 -7.20
CA SER A 63 -4.64 3.19 -7.48
C SER A 63 -3.64 3.90 -8.39
N GLU A 64 -4.12 4.58 -9.42
CA GLU A 64 -3.25 5.36 -10.31
C GLU A 64 -2.57 6.50 -9.56
N THR A 65 -3.32 7.20 -8.70
CA THR A 65 -2.79 8.31 -7.92
C THR A 65 -1.76 7.83 -6.89
N ALA A 66 -2.04 6.75 -6.18
CA ALA A 66 -1.14 6.19 -5.18
C ALA A 66 0.17 5.68 -5.81
N LEU A 67 0.07 4.92 -6.89
CA LEU A 67 1.23 4.39 -7.59
C LEU A 67 2.01 5.50 -8.32
N ALA A 68 1.36 6.49 -8.89
CA ALA A 68 2.01 7.62 -9.52
C ALA A 68 2.85 8.44 -8.52
N ALA A 69 2.31 8.68 -7.33
CA ALA A 69 3.04 9.38 -6.28
C ALA A 69 4.25 8.56 -5.79
N ALA A 70 4.08 7.25 -5.62
CA ALA A 70 5.17 6.35 -5.24
C ALA A 70 6.28 6.29 -6.30
N GLU A 71 5.90 6.22 -7.57
CA GLU A 71 6.83 6.24 -8.69
C GLU A 71 7.66 7.53 -8.71
N GLU A 72 7.00 8.66 -8.56
CA GLU A 72 7.70 9.95 -8.55
C GLU A 72 8.68 10.05 -7.38
N ALA A 73 8.29 9.59 -6.20
CA ALA A 73 9.16 9.55 -5.04
C ALA A 73 10.38 8.64 -5.27
N ALA A 74 10.20 7.49 -5.92
CA ALA A 74 11.29 6.58 -6.25
C ALA A 74 12.27 7.19 -7.26
N LYS A 75 11.76 7.88 -8.27
CA LYS A 75 12.58 8.61 -9.25
C LYS A 75 13.42 9.69 -8.61
N GLU A 76 12.83 10.48 -7.72
CA GLU A 76 13.56 11.52 -6.97
C GLU A 76 14.64 10.92 -6.06
N ALA A 77 14.35 9.78 -5.45
CA ALA A 77 15.31 9.09 -4.59
C ALA A 77 16.40 8.34 -5.36
N GLY A 78 16.22 8.13 -6.66
CA GLY A 78 17.15 7.35 -7.48
C GLY A 78 17.15 5.86 -7.16
N VAL A 79 16.03 5.33 -6.69
CA VAL A 79 15.87 3.92 -6.32
C VAL A 79 15.21 3.15 -7.45
N PRO A 80 15.76 2.01 -7.89
CA PRO A 80 15.11 1.13 -8.85
C PRO A 80 13.78 0.62 -8.31
N TYR A 81 12.73 0.67 -9.11
CA TYR A 81 11.39 0.30 -8.67
C TYR A 81 10.60 -0.48 -9.73
N THR A 82 9.61 -1.19 -9.25
CA THR A 82 8.56 -1.83 -10.03
C THR A 82 7.21 -1.45 -9.43
N LEU A 83 6.21 -1.24 -10.28
CA LEU A 83 4.85 -0.95 -9.87
C LEU A 83 3.97 -2.17 -10.10
N GLU A 84 3.21 -2.58 -9.09
CA GLU A 84 2.26 -3.66 -9.19
C GLU A 84 0.88 -3.24 -8.69
N ARG A 85 -0.10 -3.38 -9.57
CA ARG A 85 -1.51 -3.15 -9.30
C ARG A 85 -2.23 -4.48 -9.43
N ILE A 86 -2.74 -4.98 -8.31
CA ILE A 86 -3.32 -6.32 -8.26
C ILE A 86 -4.71 -6.25 -7.63
N SER A 87 -5.67 -6.93 -8.23
CA SER A 87 -7.01 -7.11 -7.68
C SER A 87 -7.03 -8.30 -6.74
N GLY A 88 -7.60 -8.16 -5.56
CA GLY A 88 -7.74 -9.27 -4.63
C GLY A 88 -7.97 -8.84 -3.19
N GLU A 89 -7.76 -9.77 -2.27
CA GLU A 89 -7.76 -9.50 -0.85
C GLU A 89 -6.43 -8.84 -0.47
N VAL A 90 -6.47 -7.77 0.32
CA VAL A 90 -5.30 -6.89 0.50
C VAL A 90 -4.12 -7.60 1.17
N VAL A 91 -4.36 -8.23 2.32
CA VAL A 91 -3.29 -8.88 3.10
C VAL A 91 -2.70 -10.05 2.34
N ASP A 92 -3.55 -10.94 1.83
CA ASP A 92 -3.10 -12.13 1.09
C ASP A 92 -2.31 -11.74 -0.16
N THR A 93 -2.72 -10.70 -0.85
CA THR A 93 -2.04 -10.22 -2.06
C THR A 93 -0.66 -9.65 -1.73
N ILE A 94 -0.54 -8.82 -0.71
CA ILE A 94 0.74 -8.26 -0.28
C ILE A 94 1.71 -9.39 0.11
N VAL A 95 1.25 -10.34 0.89
CA VAL A 95 2.07 -11.49 1.33
C VAL A 95 2.49 -12.33 0.13
N ALA A 96 1.56 -12.59 -0.81
CA ALA A 96 1.85 -13.37 -2.01
C ALA A 96 2.90 -12.69 -2.91
N VAL A 97 2.83 -11.38 -3.08
CA VAL A 97 3.83 -10.63 -3.86
C VAL A 97 5.19 -10.69 -3.16
N ALA A 98 5.22 -10.52 -1.86
CA ALA A 98 6.46 -10.62 -1.09
C ALA A 98 7.10 -11.99 -1.22
N ASP A 99 6.31 -13.06 -1.19
CA ASP A 99 6.81 -14.43 -1.38
C ASP A 99 7.31 -14.66 -2.81
N ALA A 100 6.53 -14.23 -3.80
CA ALA A 100 6.90 -14.39 -5.22
C ALA A 100 8.19 -13.67 -5.58
N LYS A 101 8.44 -12.53 -4.96
CA LYS A 101 9.63 -11.70 -5.18
C LYS A 101 10.79 -12.04 -4.25
N ALA A 102 10.62 -12.99 -3.35
CA ALA A 102 11.59 -13.32 -2.30
C ALA A 102 12.05 -12.06 -1.53
N ALA A 103 11.09 -11.25 -1.11
CA ALA A 103 11.37 -9.98 -0.46
C ALA A 103 12.08 -10.16 0.89
N ASP A 104 12.99 -9.26 1.17
CA ASP A 104 13.70 -9.21 2.45
C ASP A 104 12.94 -8.44 3.51
N LEU A 105 12.04 -7.56 3.08
CA LEU A 105 11.26 -6.69 3.95
C LEU A 105 9.96 -6.29 3.30
N ILE A 106 8.90 -6.22 4.09
CA ILE A 106 7.63 -5.62 3.72
C ILE A 106 7.45 -4.34 4.52
N VAL A 107 7.15 -3.22 3.86
CA VAL A 107 6.90 -1.93 4.50
C VAL A 107 5.43 -1.55 4.29
N VAL A 108 4.74 -1.27 5.37
CA VAL A 108 3.32 -0.86 5.35
C VAL A 108 3.10 0.32 6.27
N GLY A 109 2.12 1.16 5.96
CA GLY A 109 1.65 2.19 6.87
C GLY A 109 0.87 1.57 8.04
N SER A 110 0.87 2.25 9.18
CA SER A 110 0.15 1.76 10.36
C SER A 110 -1.37 1.78 10.19
N ARG A 111 -1.88 2.57 9.24
CA ARG A 111 -3.30 2.74 8.93
C ARG A 111 -3.54 2.97 7.45
N GLY A 112 -4.75 2.61 6.98
CA GLY A 112 -5.25 2.97 5.67
C GLY A 112 -6.16 4.22 5.70
N LEU A 113 -7.01 4.32 4.69
CA LEU A 113 -7.93 5.47 4.48
C LEU A 113 -9.15 5.50 5.41
N GLY A 114 -9.34 4.50 6.27
CA GLY A 114 -10.51 4.44 7.14
C GLY A 114 -10.41 5.30 8.41
N PRO A 115 -11.55 5.59 9.09
CA PRO A 115 -11.57 6.35 10.33
C PRO A 115 -11.09 5.50 11.50
N VAL A 116 -9.79 5.40 11.71
CA VAL A 116 -9.21 4.63 12.80
C VAL A 116 -8.61 5.55 13.85
N ARG A 117 -8.86 5.24 15.12
CA ARG A 117 -8.32 6.00 16.25
C ARG A 117 -6.79 5.87 16.37
N ALA A 118 -6.19 6.90 16.91
CA ALA A 118 -4.75 7.17 16.91
C ALA A 118 -3.82 6.09 17.50
N THR A 119 -4.32 5.10 18.20
CA THR A 119 -3.51 4.15 18.96
C THR A 119 -3.54 2.72 18.43
N LEU A 120 -4.36 2.41 17.43
CA LEU A 120 -4.53 1.06 16.93
C LEU A 120 -3.92 0.90 15.54
N LEU A 121 -3.28 -0.22 15.30
CA LEU A 121 -2.86 -0.62 13.96
C LEU A 121 -4.10 -0.90 13.11
N GLY A 122 -4.05 -0.54 11.83
CA GLY A 122 -5.09 -0.87 10.87
C GLY A 122 -5.19 -2.38 10.61
N SER A 123 -6.28 -2.78 9.97
CA SER A 123 -6.52 -4.20 9.63
C SER A 123 -5.43 -4.77 8.71
N VAL A 124 -4.97 -3.99 7.73
CA VAL A 124 -3.94 -4.42 6.79
C VAL A 124 -2.60 -4.60 7.50
N SER A 125 -2.14 -3.63 8.28
CA SER A 125 -0.87 -3.74 9.00
C SER A 125 -0.85 -4.89 9.98
N ARG A 126 -1.96 -5.12 10.69
CA ARG A 126 -2.11 -6.28 11.59
C ARG A 126 -2.10 -7.61 10.83
N GLY A 127 -2.84 -7.68 9.73
CA GLY A 127 -2.91 -8.89 8.93
C GLY A 127 -1.56 -9.27 8.31
N VAL A 128 -0.87 -8.30 7.74
CA VAL A 128 0.48 -8.51 7.18
C VAL A 128 1.46 -8.95 8.28
N LEU A 129 1.42 -8.30 9.44
CA LEU A 129 2.28 -8.67 10.57
C LEU A 129 2.03 -10.11 11.03
N GLY A 130 0.77 -10.56 11.03
CA GLY A 130 0.40 -11.91 11.45
C GLY A 130 0.71 -12.99 10.41
N ASP A 131 0.55 -12.69 9.13
CA ASP A 131 0.59 -13.68 8.05
C ASP A 131 1.92 -13.73 7.29
N ALA A 132 2.71 -12.65 7.32
CA ALA A 132 3.97 -12.61 6.61
C ALA A 132 5.03 -13.50 7.25
N GLY A 133 5.71 -14.30 6.44
CA GLY A 133 6.90 -15.06 6.86
C GLY A 133 8.19 -14.26 6.74
N ARG A 134 8.11 -12.95 6.66
CA ARG A 134 9.24 -12.03 6.41
C ARG A 134 9.21 -10.87 7.38
N PRO A 135 10.33 -10.18 7.61
CA PRO A 135 10.32 -8.95 8.40
C PRO A 135 9.32 -7.93 7.87
N VAL A 136 8.61 -7.28 8.76
CA VAL A 136 7.61 -6.25 8.45
C VAL A 136 7.96 -4.98 9.22
N LEU A 137 8.07 -3.87 8.48
CA LEU A 137 8.24 -2.55 9.04
C LEU A 137 6.90 -1.81 8.95
N ILE A 138 6.37 -1.41 10.10
CA ILE A 138 5.13 -0.63 10.19
C ILE A 138 5.51 0.81 10.45
N VAL A 139 5.11 1.70 9.53
CA VAL A 139 5.42 3.12 9.61
C VAL A 139 4.20 3.89 10.08
N LYS A 140 4.35 4.60 11.19
CA LYS A 140 3.30 5.48 11.70
C LYS A 140 3.34 6.82 10.96
N ALA A 141 2.17 7.33 10.60
CA ALA A 141 2.10 8.70 10.13
C ALA A 141 2.56 9.64 11.25
N THR A 142 3.44 10.57 10.91
CA THR A 142 3.80 11.64 11.83
C THR A 142 2.55 12.44 12.15
N ARG A 143 2.48 12.94 13.38
CA ARG A 143 1.33 13.73 13.82
C ARG A 143 1.17 14.93 12.91
N VAL A 144 0.03 15.01 12.23
CA VAL A 144 -0.37 16.26 11.62
C VAL A 144 -0.48 17.28 12.76
N PRO A 145 0.24 18.42 12.71
CA PRO A 145 0.08 19.44 13.73
C PRO A 145 -1.40 19.81 13.81
N VAL A 146 -2.00 19.65 14.99
CA VAL A 146 -3.36 20.13 15.22
C VAL A 146 -3.29 21.65 15.02
N PRO A 147 -4.06 22.23 14.08
CA PRO A 147 -4.09 23.68 13.97
C PRO A 147 -4.57 24.27 15.28
N ALA A 148 -3.75 25.15 15.82
CA ALA A 148 -4.05 25.85 17.05
C ALA A 148 -5.30 26.71 16.93
#